data_28bb11f1746fee36bd6f529479f6e5b6
#
_entry.id   28bb11f1746fee36bd6f529479f6e5b6
#
_cell.length_a   1.000
_cell.length_b   1.000
_cell.length_c   1.000
_cell.angle_alpha   90.00
_cell.angle_beta   90.00
_cell.angle_gamma   90.00
#
_symmetry.space_group_name_H-M   'P 1'
#
loop_
_entity.id
_entity.type
_entity.pdbx_description
1 polymer ?
#
loop_
_entity_poly.entity_id
_entity_poly.type
_entity_poly.pdbx_seq_one_letter_code
_entity_poly.pdbx_strand_id
1 'polypeptide(L)'
;MPPHISIYQHPQEKGYGAALTVIGSALWLLIILSVFLQKNPVAALIALVIYGLLLWVMMKFMAALFRAWMVGSMVVLSEQQFPELHAIFVDVSRKLGLETAPEAFIYNSHGVMNALALRLSRGRYVLLTSALVEAEDNAQLRFVIGHEIAHHVLGHLNSAKHFIRYPAFFVPFLYPAYSRAREYSCDAVSAFLLEDKNQALTALQMLACGAKRLNYEMSPSAFIDQEKLMPAFAGFCREIFLSHPRMTRRVARLMSLFPIVAVKPDRAPSSAQDAA
;
A
#
# COMPACT_ATOMS: atom_id res chain seq x y z
N MET A 1 -10.32 12.46 7.56
CA MET A 1 -9.71 12.54 6.21
C MET A 1 -9.99 13.93 5.65
N PRO A 2 -8.97 14.68 5.24
CA PRO A 2 -9.17 15.99 4.63
C PRO A 2 -10.02 15.88 3.36
N PRO A 3 -10.99 16.78 3.13
CA PRO A 3 -11.93 16.71 1.99
C PRO A 3 -11.24 16.66 0.63
N HIS A 4 -10.11 17.37 0.47
CA HIS A 4 -9.35 17.44 -0.77
C HIS A 4 -8.71 16.09 -1.18
N ILE A 5 -8.50 15.16 -0.24
CA ILE A 5 -7.92 13.84 -0.54
C ILE A 5 -8.98 12.89 -1.12
N SER A 6 -10.24 13.04 -0.71
CA SER A 6 -11.33 12.15 -1.14
C SER A 6 -11.64 12.18 -2.64
N ILE A 7 -11.27 13.26 -3.34
CA ILE A 7 -11.46 13.41 -4.78
C ILE A 7 -10.51 12.51 -5.59
N TYR A 8 -9.37 12.14 -5.02
CA TYR A 8 -8.40 11.24 -5.66
C TYR A 8 -8.69 9.75 -5.41
N GLN A 9 -9.70 9.45 -4.57
CA GLN A 9 -10.07 8.06 -4.32
C GLN A 9 -10.72 7.44 -5.56
N HIS A 10 -10.23 6.26 -5.97
CA HIS A 10 -10.70 5.57 -7.15
C HIS A 10 -12.19 5.22 -7.03
N PRO A 11 -13.05 5.53 -8.04
CA PRO A 11 -14.50 5.32 -7.93
C PRO A 11 -14.88 3.88 -7.58
N GLN A 12 -14.22 2.90 -8.17
CA GLN A 12 -14.48 1.47 -7.92
C GLN A 12 -14.10 1.03 -6.51
N GLU A 13 -13.18 1.72 -5.82
CA GLU A 13 -12.82 1.40 -4.44
C GLU A 13 -14.03 1.52 -3.52
N LYS A 14 -14.80 2.60 -3.68
CA LYS A 14 -16.04 2.81 -2.88
C LYS A 14 -17.06 1.71 -3.16
N GLY A 15 -17.26 1.36 -4.44
CA GLY A 15 -18.19 0.31 -4.85
C GLY A 15 -17.81 -1.07 -4.30
N TYR A 16 -16.58 -1.50 -4.52
CA TYR A 16 -16.09 -2.79 -3.99
C TYR A 16 -16.06 -2.80 -2.46
N GLY A 17 -15.67 -1.69 -1.83
CA GLY A 17 -15.68 -1.55 -0.38
C GLY A 17 -17.08 -1.64 0.22
N ALA A 18 -18.10 -1.06 -0.44
CA ALA A 18 -19.50 -1.19 -0.04
C ALA A 18 -19.99 -2.64 -0.21
N ALA A 19 -19.71 -3.27 -1.36
CA ALA A 19 -20.07 -4.67 -1.62
C ALA A 19 -19.46 -5.60 -0.55
N LEU A 20 -18.16 -5.47 -0.26
CA LEU A 20 -17.51 -6.24 0.82
C LEU A 20 -18.17 -6.02 2.18
N THR A 21 -18.61 -4.80 2.49
CA THR A 21 -19.26 -4.49 3.75
C THR A 21 -20.64 -5.13 3.83
N VAL A 22 -21.46 -5.01 2.79
CA VAL A 22 -22.81 -5.59 2.75
C VAL A 22 -22.74 -7.11 2.83
N ILE A 23 -21.95 -7.74 1.97
CA ILE A 23 -21.79 -9.19 1.93
C ILE A 23 -21.19 -9.71 3.24
N GLY A 24 -20.15 -9.05 3.75
CA GLY A 24 -19.52 -9.43 5.02
C GLY A 24 -20.49 -9.34 6.20
N SER A 25 -21.30 -8.26 6.27
CA SER A 25 -22.34 -8.11 7.31
C SER A 25 -23.41 -9.18 7.20
N ALA A 26 -23.86 -9.51 5.97
CA ALA A 26 -24.85 -10.56 5.76
C ALA A 26 -24.29 -11.94 6.16
N LEU A 27 -23.04 -12.24 5.82
CA LEU A 27 -22.39 -13.49 6.22
C LEU A 27 -22.19 -13.58 7.74
N TRP A 28 -21.80 -12.49 8.40
CA TRP A 28 -21.73 -12.45 9.88
C TRP A 28 -23.11 -12.73 10.50
N LEU A 29 -24.17 -12.13 9.96
CA LEU A 29 -25.53 -12.38 10.42
C LEU A 29 -25.91 -13.86 10.28
N LEU A 30 -25.60 -14.47 9.13
CA LEU A 30 -25.83 -15.91 8.91
C LEU A 30 -25.03 -16.78 9.89
N ILE A 31 -23.76 -16.43 10.18
CA ILE A 31 -22.95 -17.13 11.17
C ILE A 31 -23.60 -17.02 12.56
N ILE A 32 -24.05 -15.85 12.97
CA ILE A 32 -24.72 -15.63 14.26
C ILE A 32 -26.04 -16.42 14.32
N LEU A 33 -26.86 -16.33 13.27
CA LEU A 33 -28.12 -17.08 13.22
C LEU A 33 -27.91 -18.60 13.28
N SER A 34 -26.83 -19.12 12.67
CA SER A 34 -26.51 -20.54 12.71
C SER A 34 -26.27 -21.08 14.12
N VAL A 35 -25.84 -20.21 15.06
CA VAL A 35 -25.68 -20.57 16.47
C VAL A 35 -27.03 -20.97 17.11
N PHE A 36 -28.10 -20.28 16.74
CA PHE A 36 -29.45 -20.57 17.27
C PHE A 36 -30.10 -21.81 16.69
N LEU A 37 -29.53 -22.34 15.59
CA LEU A 37 -29.97 -23.59 14.98
C LEU A 37 -29.28 -24.83 15.57
N GLN A 38 -28.33 -24.64 16.49
CA GLN A 38 -27.65 -25.76 17.17
C GLN A 38 -28.58 -26.45 18.17
N LYS A 39 -28.31 -27.73 18.45
CA LYS A 39 -29.05 -28.48 19.48
C LYS A 39 -29.01 -27.86 20.87
N ASN A 40 -27.91 -27.16 21.18
CA ASN A 40 -27.76 -26.41 22.42
C ASN A 40 -27.19 -24.99 22.07
N PRO A 41 -28.05 -24.01 21.76
CA PRO A 41 -27.64 -22.67 21.39
C PRO A 41 -26.82 -21.94 22.46
N VAL A 42 -27.13 -22.18 23.75
CA VAL A 42 -26.42 -21.57 24.85
C VAL A 42 -24.95 -22.03 24.90
N ALA A 43 -24.74 -23.35 24.81
CA ALA A 43 -23.36 -23.88 24.78
C ALA A 43 -22.60 -23.40 23.53
N ALA A 44 -23.26 -23.34 22.38
CA ALA A 44 -22.66 -22.84 21.14
C ALA A 44 -22.27 -21.34 21.26
N LEU A 45 -23.10 -20.52 21.90
CA LEU A 45 -22.80 -19.11 22.15
C LEU A 45 -21.62 -18.94 23.10
N ILE A 46 -21.59 -19.71 24.20
CA ILE A 46 -20.47 -19.71 25.15
C ILE A 46 -19.18 -20.10 24.43
N ALA A 47 -19.21 -21.17 23.64
CA ALA A 47 -18.06 -21.59 22.86
C ALA A 47 -17.56 -20.51 21.89
N LEU A 48 -18.48 -19.85 21.17
CA LEU A 48 -18.15 -18.74 20.26
C LEU A 48 -17.46 -17.61 20.99
N VAL A 49 -17.95 -17.22 22.18
CA VAL A 49 -17.34 -16.16 23.01
C VAL A 49 -15.95 -16.57 23.50
N ILE A 50 -15.80 -17.80 23.98
CA ILE A 50 -14.50 -18.31 24.48
C ILE A 50 -13.48 -18.35 23.34
N TYR A 51 -13.83 -18.96 22.20
CA TYR A 51 -12.91 -19.01 21.06
C TYR A 51 -12.60 -17.62 20.50
N GLY A 52 -13.58 -16.72 20.44
CA GLY A 52 -13.39 -15.33 20.05
C GLY A 52 -12.40 -14.59 20.96
N LEU A 53 -12.53 -14.78 22.27
CA LEU A 53 -11.62 -14.20 23.28
C LEU A 53 -10.22 -14.79 23.16
N LEU A 54 -10.09 -16.10 23.02
CA LEU A 54 -8.78 -16.75 22.85
C LEU A 54 -8.08 -16.26 21.59
N LEU A 55 -8.81 -16.20 20.47
CA LEU A 55 -8.27 -15.65 19.22
C LEU A 55 -7.84 -14.20 19.38
N TRP A 56 -8.65 -13.37 20.04
CA TRP A 56 -8.31 -11.96 20.27
C TRP A 56 -7.04 -11.82 21.15
N VAL A 57 -6.90 -12.59 22.23
CA VAL A 57 -5.72 -12.61 23.06
C VAL A 57 -4.50 -13.06 22.26
N MET A 58 -4.64 -14.13 21.48
CA MET A 58 -3.57 -14.63 20.61
C MET A 58 -3.13 -13.57 19.59
N MET A 59 -4.08 -12.89 18.93
CA MET A 59 -3.76 -11.80 18.01
C MET A 59 -3.02 -10.63 18.69
N LYS A 60 -3.40 -10.29 19.93
CA LYS A 60 -2.71 -9.25 20.71
C LYS A 60 -1.28 -9.68 21.06
N PHE A 61 -1.11 -10.92 21.47
CA PHE A 61 0.20 -11.50 21.77
C PHE A 61 1.10 -11.52 20.52
N MET A 62 0.60 -12.01 19.38
CA MET A 62 1.34 -12.01 18.12
C MET A 62 1.71 -10.59 17.64
N ALA A 63 0.80 -9.62 17.82
CA ALA A 63 1.09 -8.23 17.51
C ALA A 63 2.20 -7.65 18.41
N ALA A 64 2.22 -8.03 19.69
CA ALA A 64 3.28 -7.62 20.61
C ALA A 64 4.63 -8.26 20.25
N LEU A 65 4.65 -9.55 19.90
CA LEU A 65 5.86 -10.24 19.43
C LEU A 65 6.39 -9.62 18.14
N PHE A 66 5.51 -9.33 17.19
CA PHE A 66 5.91 -8.71 15.93
C PHE A 66 6.48 -7.29 16.16
N ARG A 67 5.88 -6.51 17.08
CA ARG A 67 6.43 -5.20 17.45
C ARG A 67 7.80 -5.34 18.12
N ALA A 68 7.95 -6.30 19.04
CA ALA A 68 9.26 -6.56 19.68
C ALA A 68 10.32 -6.96 18.65
N TRP A 69 9.95 -7.77 17.65
CA TRP A 69 10.84 -8.13 16.57
C TRP A 69 11.22 -6.91 15.71
N MET A 70 10.26 -6.04 15.34
CA MET A 70 10.57 -4.80 14.62
C MET A 70 11.59 -3.94 15.37
N VAL A 71 11.33 -3.67 16.67
CA VAL A 71 12.22 -2.85 17.49
C VAL A 71 13.60 -3.48 17.69
N GLY A 72 13.66 -4.82 17.78
CA GLY A 72 14.92 -5.55 18.00
C GLY A 72 15.73 -5.81 16.72
N SER A 73 15.12 -5.73 15.53
CA SER A 73 15.75 -6.18 14.29
C SER A 73 15.76 -5.13 13.17
N MET A 74 15.06 -4.01 13.35
CA MET A 74 14.98 -2.92 12.38
C MET A 74 15.49 -1.63 13.00
N VAL A 75 15.77 -0.63 12.17
CA VAL A 75 16.23 0.68 12.59
C VAL A 75 15.06 1.66 12.60
N VAL A 76 14.79 2.30 13.75
CA VAL A 76 13.74 3.32 13.87
C VAL A 76 14.11 4.56 13.06
N LEU A 77 13.17 5.05 12.26
CA LEU A 77 13.28 6.34 11.58
C LEU A 77 12.96 7.47 12.58
N SER A 78 13.95 8.28 12.92
CA SER A 78 13.82 9.37 13.89
C SER A 78 14.75 10.55 13.55
N GLU A 79 14.62 11.66 14.28
CA GLU A 79 15.53 12.81 14.14
C GLU A 79 17.00 12.44 14.47
N GLN A 80 17.21 11.50 15.41
CA GLN A 80 18.54 11.03 15.76
C GLN A 80 19.11 10.04 14.74
N GLN A 81 18.22 9.38 14.00
CA GLN A 81 18.57 8.40 12.96
C GLN A 81 17.87 8.76 11.66
N PHE A 82 18.65 9.14 10.65
CA PHE A 82 18.19 9.56 9.32
C PHE A 82 17.34 10.86 9.34
N PRO A 83 17.86 11.99 9.85
CA PRO A 83 17.09 13.22 10.08
C PRO A 83 16.42 13.77 8.81
N GLU A 84 17.07 13.69 7.65
CA GLU A 84 16.52 14.15 6.38
C GLU A 84 15.30 13.30 5.94
N LEU A 85 15.43 11.99 5.97
CA LEU A 85 14.34 11.07 5.64
C LEU A 85 13.18 11.19 6.65
N HIS A 86 13.50 11.38 7.93
CA HIS A 86 12.52 11.63 8.97
C HIS A 86 11.74 12.93 8.72
N ALA A 87 12.42 13.99 8.31
CA ALA A 87 11.76 15.26 7.98
C ALA A 87 10.81 15.10 6.78
N ILE A 88 11.20 14.36 5.74
CA ILE A 88 10.32 14.01 4.61
C ILE A 88 9.09 13.24 5.10
N PHE A 89 9.29 12.24 5.94
CA PHE A 89 8.23 11.38 6.46
C PHE A 89 7.19 12.17 7.28
N VAL A 90 7.65 13.07 8.15
CA VAL A 90 6.78 13.92 8.98
C VAL A 90 6.03 14.94 8.12
N ASP A 91 6.71 15.58 7.16
CA ASP A 91 6.08 16.55 6.24
C ASP A 91 4.96 15.90 5.44
N VAL A 92 5.21 14.74 4.82
CA VAL A 92 4.21 13.98 4.06
C VAL A 92 3.03 13.56 4.94
N SER A 93 3.29 13.09 6.16
CA SER A 93 2.24 12.71 7.12
C SER A 93 1.32 13.88 7.44
N ARG A 94 1.91 15.06 7.69
CA ARG A 94 1.17 16.30 7.99
C ARG A 94 0.35 16.78 6.79
N LYS A 95 0.92 16.78 5.60
CA LYS A 95 0.24 17.17 4.35
C LYS A 95 -0.97 16.27 4.05
N LEU A 96 -0.89 15.00 4.42
CA LEU A 96 -2.00 14.05 4.33
C LEU A 96 -2.99 14.11 5.51
N GLY A 97 -2.81 15.06 6.44
CA GLY A 97 -3.76 15.35 7.51
C GLY A 97 -3.64 14.43 8.73
N LEU A 98 -2.49 13.81 8.95
CA LEU A 98 -2.22 13.09 10.19
C LEU A 98 -1.66 14.06 11.23
N GLU A 99 -2.28 14.14 12.40
CA GLU A 99 -1.78 14.90 13.55
C GLU A 99 -0.47 14.32 14.09
N THR A 100 -0.39 12.99 14.06
CA THR A 100 0.81 12.25 14.48
C THR A 100 1.23 11.31 13.35
N ALA A 101 2.49 11.42 12.93
CA ALA A 101 3.06 10.51 11.94
C ALA A 101 3.07 9.07 12.48
N PRO A 102 2.88 8.05 11.63
CA PRO A 102 3.10 6.65 12.02
C PRO A 102 4.53 6.42 12.52
N GLU A 103 4.75 5.39 13.34
CA GLU A 103 6.11 4.92 13.61
C GLU A 103 6.69 4.32 12.31
N ALA A 104 7.92 4.69 11.97
CA ALA A 104 8.55 4.16 10.75
C ALA A 104 9.86 3.43 11.07
N PHE A 105 10.11 2.36 10.33
CA PHE A 105 11.29 1.52 10.48
C PHE A 105 11.95 1.24 9.13
N ILE A 106 13.28 1.19 9.14
CA ILE A 106 14.08 0.77 7.99
C ILE A 106 14.61 -0.64 8.29
N TYR A 107 14.47 -1.55 7.32
CA TYR A 107 14.97 -2.90 7.44
C TYR A 107 15.76 -3.35 6.21
N ASN A 108 16.72 -4.25 6.44
CA ASN A 108 17.49 -4.85 5.37
C ASN A 108 16.69 -5.97 4.70
N SER A 109 16.45 -5.82 3.42
CA SER A 109 15.70 -6.77 2.59
C SER A 109 16.57 -7.53 1.58
N HIS A 110 17.89 -7.49 1.75
CA HIS A 110 18.83 -8.13 0.82
C HIS A 110 18.63 -7.72 -0.66
N GLY A 111 18.41 -6.42 -0.88
CA GLY A 111 18.26 -5.83 -2.22
C GLY A 111 16.82 -5.75 -2.75
N VAL A 112 15.84 -6.29 -2.04
CA VAL A 112 14.43 -6.13 -2.44
C VAL A 112 13.95 -4.73 -2.08
N MET A 113 13.50 -3.95 -3.08
CA MET A 113 12.89 -2.65 -2.87
C MET A 113 11.41 -2.82 -2.53
N ASN A 114 11.02 -2.38 -1.35
CA ASN A 114 9.62 -2.44 -0.90
C ASN A 114 9.34 -1.40 0.18
N ALA A 115 8.07 -1.03 0.29
CA ALA A 115 7.52 -0.30 1.42
C ALA A 115 6.21 -0.98 1.85
N LEU A 116 5.85 -0.84 3.11
CA LEU A 116 4.66 -1.49 3.65
C LEU A 116 4.05 -0.68 4.79
N ALA A 117 2.80 -0.26 4.63
CA ALA A 117 1.98 0.26 5.72
C ALA A 117 1.29 -0.88 6.46
N LEU A 118 1.35 -0.85 7.78
CA LEU A 118 0.67 -1.85 8.60
C LEU A 118 0.08 -1.22 9.87
N ARG A 119 -0.91 -1.91 10.44
CA ARG A 119 -1.54 -1.53 11.70
C ARG A 119 -1.56 -2.71 12.66
N LEU A 120 -0.93 -2.53 13.80
CA LEU A 120 -0.90 -3.52 14.87
C LEU A 120 -1.62 -2.94 16.09
N SER A 121 -2.67 -3.60 16.53
CA SER A 121 -3.46 -3.08 17.65
C SER A 121 -3.93 -1.64 17.40
N ARG A 122 -3.37 -0.68 18.13
CA ARG A 122 -3.63 0.76 17.99
C ARG A 122 -2.51 1.50 17.25
N GLY A 123 -1.34 0.88 17.09
CA GLY A 123 -0.18 1.49 16.43
C GLY A 123 -0.32 1.50 14.91
N ARG A 124 0.15 2.58 14.29
CA ARG A 124 0.31 2.75 12.84
C ARG A 124 1.80 2.69 12.53
N TYR A 125 2.16 1.90 11.53
CA TYR A 125 3.56 1.65 11.18
C TYR A 125 3.75 1.77 9.67
N VAL A 126 4.95 2.22 9.28
CA VAL A 126 5.44 2.16 7.90
C VAL A 126 6.82 1.52 7.92
N LEU A 127 7.02 0.50 7.12
CA LEU A 127 8.31 -0.18 6.96
C LEU A 127 8.87 0.18 5.59
N LEU A 128 10.13 0.60 5.56
CA LEU A 128 10.87 0.90 4.33
C LEU A 128 12.08 -0.03 4.24
N THR A 129 12.35 -0.56 3.07
CA THR A 129 13.60 -1.31 2.87
C THR A 129 14.77 -0.36 2.66
N SER A 130 15.96 -0.74 3.14
CA SER A 130 17.18 0.02 2.89
C SER A 130 17.47 0.15 1.39
N ALA A 131 17.21 -0.92 0.62
CA ALA A 131 17.39 -0.91 -0.83
C ALA A 131 16.49 0.13 -1.54
N LEU A 132 15.25 0.34 -1.06
CA LEU A 132 14.36 1.38 -1.57
C LEU A 132 14.90 2.78 -1.27
N VAL A 133 15.31 3.01 -0.01
CA VAL A 133 15.83 4.31 0.43
C VAL A 133 17.10 4.69 -0.32
N GLU A 134 17.96 3.72 -0.64
CA GLU A 134 19.19 3.94 -1.41
C GLU A 134 18.94 4.19 -2.89
N ALA A 135 17.94 3.52 -3.48
CA ALA A 135 17.65 3.61 -4.91
C ALA A 135 16.91 4.89 -5.31
N GLU A 136 16.00 5.37 -4.46
CA GLU A 136 15.10 6.48 -4.75
C GLU A 136 15.73 7.83 -4.32
N ASP A 137 15.42 8.90 -5.07
CA ASP A 137 15.70 10.25 -4.62
C ASP A 137 14.62 10.77 -3.64
N ASN A 138 14.85 11.96 -3.06
CA ASN A 138 13.96 12.54 -2.06
C ASN A 138 12.54 12.79 -2.58
N ALA A 139 12.34 13.09 -3.87
CA ALA A 139 11.03 13.32 -4.44
C ALA A 139 10.30 11.97 -4.70
N GLN A 140 11.03 10.97 -5.17
CA GLN A 140 10.54 9.60 -5.32
C GLN A 140 10.19 9.00 -3.96
N LEU A 141 11.04 9.19 -2.93
CA LEU A 141 10.75 8.78 -1.55
C LEU A 141 9.49 9.48 -1.00
N ARG A 142 9.27 10.76 -1.31
CA ARG A 142 8.00 11.44 -0.97
C ARG A 142 6.79 10.74 -1.58
N PHE A 143 6.90 10.27 -2.82
CA PHE A 143 5.82 9.52 -3.46
C PHE A 143 5.59 8.18 -2.76
N VAL A 144 6.62 7.37 -2.53
CA VAL A 144 6.46 6.06 -1.90
C VAL A 144 5.96 6.20 -0.47
N ILE A 145 6.52 7.11 0.32
CA ILE A 145 6.06 7.40 1.69
C ILE A 145 4.60 7.89 1.67
N GLY A 146 4.26 8.77 0.73
CA GLY A 146 2.89 9.27 0.56
C GLY A 146 1.90 8.16 0.24
N HIS A 147 2.28 7.20 -0.59
CA HIS A 147 1.49 6.02 -0.91
C HIS A 147 1.19 5.18 0.35
N GLU A 148 2.22 4.90 1.16
CA GLU A 148 2.05 4.11 2.39
C GLU A 148 1.21 4.85 3.44
N ILE A 149 1.42 6.16 3.58
CA ILE A 149 0.61 6.98 4.49
C ILE A 149 -0.83 7.10 4.00
N ALA A 150 -1.07 7.14 2.68
CA ALA A 150 -2.42 7.15 2.12
C ALA A 150 -3.22 5.91 2.53
N HIS A 151 -2.60 4.73 2.68
CA HIS A 151 -3.27 3.55 3.22
C HIS A 151 -3.83 3.78 4.64
N HIS A 152 -3.13 4.53 5.48
CA HIS A 152 -3.63 4.90 6.81
C HIS A 152 -4.75 5.94 6.75
N VAL A 153 -4.59 6.98 5.95
CA VAL A 153 -5.54 8.11 5.84
C VAL A 153 -6.86 7.69 5.20
N LEU A 154 -6.80 6.89 4.13
CA LEU A 154 -7.97 6.35 3.44
C LEU A 154 -8.68 5.23 4.24
N GLY A 155 -8.08 4.81 5.35
CA GLY A 155 -8.65 3.80 6.25
C GLY A 155 -8.59 2.38 5.70
N HIS A 156 -7.63 2.10 4.80
CA HIS A 156 -7.42 0.76 4.24
C HIS A 156 -6.98 -0.26 5.29
N LEU A 157 -6.40 0.22 6.39
CA LEU A 157 -5.90 -0.60 7.50
C LEU A 157 -6.81 -0.51 8.75
N ASN A 158 -8.07 -0.11 8.58
CA ASN A 158 -9.02 0.00 9.68
C ASN A 158 -9.49 -1.39 10.14
N SER A 159 -9.14 -1.78 11.36
CA SER A 159 -9.41 -3.11 11.91
C SER A 159 -10.92 -3.43 12.00
N ALA A 160 -11.78 -2.45 12.30
CA ALA A 160 -13.23 -2.69 12.36
C ALA A 160 -13.80 -2.97 10.97
N LYS A 161 -13.39 -2.18 9.96
CA LYS A 161 -13.79 -2.44 8.56
C LYS A 161 -13.30 -3.80 8.08
N HIS A 162 -12.07 -4.18 8.42
CA HIS A 162 -11.53 -5.50 8.08
C HIS A 162 -12.33 -6.62 8.74
N PHE A 163 -12.65 -6.50 10.01
CA PHE A 163 -13.45 -7.49 10.73
C PHE A 163 -14.83 -7.68 10.09
N ILE A 164 -15.55 -6.59 9.80
CA ILE A 164 -16.88 -6.66 9.15
C ILE A 164 -16.78 -7.33 7.77
N ARG A 165 -15.76 -7.00 6.99
CA ARG A 165 -15.56 -7.48 5.62
C ARG A 165 -14.93 -8.87 5.53
N TYR A 166 -14.35 -9.37 6.61
CA TYR A 166 -13.55 -10.60 6.61
C TYR A 166 -14.24 -11.81 5.97
N PRO A 167 -15.51 -12.15 6.28
CA PRO A 167 -16.18 -13.26 5.61
C PRO A 167 -16.32 -13.07 4.09
N ALA A 168 -16.48 -11.83 3.63
CA ALA A 168 -16.58 -11.53 2.20
C ALA A 168 -15.24 -11.62 1.45
N PHE A 169 -14.10 -11.73 2.13
CA PHE A 169 -12.79 -11.95 1.48
C PHE A 169 -12.70 -13.32 0.80
N PHE A 170 -13.54 -14.27 1.21
CA PHE A 170 -13.66 -15.58 0.57
C PHE A 170 -14.52 -15.55 -0.72
N VAL A 171 -15.19 -14.42 -1.02
CA VAL A 171 -15.88 -14.26 -2.30
C VAL A 171 -14.84 -14.10 -3.40
N PRO A 172 -14.79 -15.01 -4.40
CA PRO A 172 -13.78 -14.98 -5.43
C PRO A 172 -13.67 -13.61 -6.12
N PHE A 173 -12.46 -13.16 -6.37
CA PHE A 173 -12.09 -11.96 -7.12
C PHE A 173 -12.50 -10.61 -6.50
N LEU A 174 -13.43 -10.58 -5.54
CA LEU A 174 -13.96 -9.32 -4.98
C LEU A 174 -12.90 -8.58 -4.15
N TYR A 175 -12.23 -9.30 -3.23
CA TYR A 175 -11.17 -8.68 -2.42
C TYR A 175 -9.95 -8.25 -3.26
N PRO A 176 -9.43 -9.06 -4.20
CA PRO A 176 -8.38 -8.62 -5.11
C PRO A 176 -8.76 -7.38 -5.92
N ALA A 177 -10.00 -7.29 -6.43
CA ALA A 177 -10.47 -6.11 -7.15
C ALA A 177 -10.51 -4.86 -6.25
N TYR A 178 -11.01 -5.00 -5.02
CA TYR A 178 -10.97 -3.94 -4.02
C TYR A 178 -9.53 -3.51 -3.70
N SER A 179 -8.62 -4.47 -3.53
CA SER A 179 -7.21 -4.19 -3.22
C SER A 179 -6.55 -3.40 -4.35
N ARG A 180 -6.74 -3.81 -5.61
CA ARG A 180 -6.21 -3.06 -6.77
C ARG A 180 -6.76 -1.63 -6.86
N ALA A 181 -8.04 -1.43 -6.54
CA ALA A 181 -8.63 -0.09 -6.55
C ALA A 181 -8.02 0.82 -5.46
N ARG A 182 -7.67 0.26 -4.29
CA ARG A 182 -6.96 0.98 -3.22
C ARG A 182 -5.57 1.45 -3.66
N GLU A 183 -4.83 0.62 -4.39
CA GLU A 183 -3.51 0.99 -4.92
C GLU A 183 -3.61 2.23 -5.83
N TYR A 184 -4.58 2.25 -6.74
CA TYR A 184 -4.82 3.42 -7.60
C TYR A 184 -5.17 4.68 -6.80
N SER A 185 -5.90 4.54 -5.70
CA SER A 185 -6.20 5.67 -4.81
C SER A 185 -4.96 6.18 -4.10
N CYS A 186 -4.13 5.29 -3.58
CA CYS A 186 -2.89 5.66 -2.90
C CYS A 186 -1.90 6.32 -3.87
N ASP A 187 -1.76 5.79 -5.09
CA ASP A 187 -0.95 6.41 -6.15
C ASP A 187 -1.40 7.84 -6.47
N ALA A 188 -2.71 8.03 -6.66
CA ALA A 188 -3.26 9.35 -7.00
C ALA A 188 -3.10 10.35 -5.86
N VAL A 189 -3.37 9.93 -4.62
CA VAL A 189 -3.18 10.76 -3.41
C VAL A 189 -1.71 11.12 -3.23
N SER A 190 -0.81 10.18 -3.43
CA SER A 190 0.62 10.43 -3.28
C SER A 190 1.16 11.34 -4.38
N ALA A 191 0.78 11.11 -5.64
CA ALA A 191 1.19 11.96 -6.75
C ALA A 191 0.69 13.41 -6.59
N PHE A 192 -0.48 13.62 -5.98
CA PHE A 192 -0.99 14.96 -5.69
C PHE A 192 -0.05 15.78 -4.79
N LEU A 193 0.69 15.13 -3.88
CA LEU A 193 1.62 15.80 -2.96
C LEU A 193 2.88 16.34 -3.66
N LEU A 194 3.20 15.84 -4.84
CA LEU A 194 4.43 16.23 -5.55
C LEU A 194 4.20 17.50 -6.36
N GLU A 195 5.19 18.37 -6.42
CA GLU A 195 5.23 19.53 -7.31
C GLU A 195 5.39 19.07 -8.76
N ASP A 196 6.40 18.24 -9.00
CA ASP A 196 6.62 17.58 -10.30
C ASP A 196 6.02 16.17 -10.31
N LYS A 197 4.95 15.96 -11.09
CA LYS A 197 4.26 14.67 -11.23
C LYS A 197 5.09 13.61 -11.95
N ASN A 198 6.13 14.00 -12.68
CA ASN A 198 7.06 13.05 -13.29
C ASN A 198 7.77 12.19 -12.24
N GLN A 199 8.00 12.71 -11.03
CA GLN A 199 8.62 11.97 -9.94
C GLN A 199 7.77 10.77 -9.51
N ALA A 200 6.43 10.86 -9.60
CA ALA A 200 5.56 9.71 -9.34
C ALA A 200 5.73 8.60 -10.37
N LEU A 201 5.91 8.96 -11.65
CA LEU A 201 6.16 8.00 -12.71
C LEU A 201 7.51 7.31 -12.52
N THR A 202 8.56 8.10 -12.27
CA THR A 202 9.92 7.57 -12.09
C THR A 202 10.02 6.68 -10.84
N ALA A 203 9.30 7.00 -9.76
CA ALA A 203 9.22 6.14 -8.59
C ALA A 203 8.55 4.79 -8.92
N LEU A 204 7.41 4.77 -9.63
CA LEU A 204 6.79 3.53 -10.06
C LEU A 204 7.66 2.73 -11.04
N GLN A 205 8.39 3.41 -11.93
CA GLN A 205 9.33 2.77 -12.85
C GLN A 205 10.52 2.18 -12.08
N MET A 206 11.02 2.86 -11.04
CA MET A 206 12.08 2.34 -10.17
C MET A 206 11.63 1.05 -9.48
N LEU A 207 10.41 1.03 -8.92
CA LEU A 207 9.85 -0.19 -8.34
C LEU A 207 9.69 -1.34 -9.36
N ALA A 208 9.53 -1.02 -10.64
CA ALA A 208 9.42 -2.01 -11.70
C ALA A 208 10.77 -2.54 -12.18
N CYS A 209 11.78 -1.68 -12.36
CA CYS A 209 13.07 -2.05 -12.95
C CYS A 209 14.16 -2.39 -11.92
N GLY A 210 14.02 -1.90 -10.68
CA GLY A 210 14.89 -2.28 -9.56
C GLY A 210 16.28 -1.62 -9.56
N ALA A 211 16.58 -0.71 -10.48
CA ALA A 211 17.92 -0.14 -10.58
C ALA A 211 17.91 1.30 -11.12
N LYS A 212 18.63 2.20 -10.45
CA LYS A 212 18.68 3.63 -10.76
C LYS A 212 19.08 3.94 -12.20
N ARG A 213 20.12 3.25 -12.71
CA ARG A 213 20.56 3.42 -14.10
C ARG A 213 19.47 3.02 -15.11
N LEU A 214 18.81 1.89 -14.89
CA LEU A 214 17.76 1.40 -15.78
C LEU A 214 16.53 2.33 -15.74
N ASN A 215 16.18 2.84 -14.57
CA ASN A 215 15.09 3.79 -14.41
C ASN A 215 15.32 5.07 -15.22
N TYR A 216 16.55 5.56 -15.22
CA TYR A 216 16.94 6.74 -15.98
C TYR A 216 16.77 6.55 -17.52
N GLU A 217 17.05 5.36 -18.03
CA GLU A 217 16.93 5.02 -19.45
C GLU A 217 15.48 4.64 -19.85
N MET A 218 14.61 4.38 -18.87
CA MET A 218 13.27 3.83 -19.09
C MET A 218 12.30 4.88 -19.66
N SER A 219 11.58 4.54 -20.73
CA SER A 219 10.52 5.39 -21.29
C SER A 219 9.16 5.03 -20.69
N PRO A 220 8.45 5.96 -20.04
CA PRO A 220 7.10 5.71 -19.51
C PRO A 220 6.11 5.24 -20.59
N SER A 221 6.14 5.84 -21.78
CA SER A 221 5.25 5.47 -22.89
C SER A 221 5.53 4.05 -23.41
N ALA A 222 6.81 3.70 -23.63
CA ALA A 222 7.19 2.37 -24.04
C ALA A 222 6.82 1.31 -22.98
N PHE A 223 6.96 1.66 -21.70
CA PHE A 223 6.57 0.78 -20.60
C PHE A 223 5.04 0.53 -20.57
N ILE A 224 4.23 1.55 -20.83
CA ILE A 224 2.78 1.38 -20.94
C ILE A 224 2.42 0.56 -22.18
N ASP A 225 3.08 0.81 -23.32
CA ASP A 225 2.84 0.07 -24.57
C ASP A 225 3.17 -1.43 -24.46
N GLN A 226 4.05 -1.82 -23.52
CA GLN A 226 4.33 -3.20 -23.17
C GLN A 226 3.05 -3.98 -22.77
N GLU A 227 2.02 -3.31 -22.29
CA GLU A 227 0.72 -3.92 -21.97
C GLU A 227 0.08 -4.59 -23.21
N LYS A 228 0.35 -4.10 -24.41
CA LYS A 228 -0.12 -4.66 -25.68
C LYS A 228 0.49 -6.05 -25.98
N LEU A 229 1.63 -6.37 -25.38
CA LEU A 229 2.29 -7.67 -25.52
C LEU A 229 1.67 -8.74 -24.60
N MET A 230 0.80 -8.33 -23.67
CA MET A 230 0.18 -9.24 -22.73
C MET A 230 -0.89 -10.11 -23.41
N PRO A 231 -0.78 -11.46 -23.39
CA PRO A 231 -1.85 -12.32 -23.89
C PRO A 231 -3.16 -12.05 -23.13
N ALA A 232 -4.23 -11.74 -23.84
CA ALA A 232 -5.48 -11.26 -23.22
C ALA A 232 -6.02 -12.21 -22.13
N PHE A 233 -6.14 -13.50 -22.45
CA PHE A 233 -6.67 -14.50 -21.51
C PHE A 233 -5.74 -14.71 -20.30
N ALA A 234 -4.45 -14.94 -20.54
CA ALA A 234 -3.48 -15.16 -19.44
C ALA A 234 -3.31 -13.91 -18.58
N GLY A 235 -3.31 -12.73 -19.20
CA GLY A 235 -3.28 -11.45 -18.50
C GLY A 235 -4.50 -11.22 -17.61
N PHE A 236 -5.69 -11.56 -18.11
CA PHE A 236 -6.92 -11.53 -17.33
C PHE A 236 -6.86 -12.50 -16.15
N CYS A 237 -6.57 -13.78 -16.40
CA CYS A 237 -6.48 -14.79 -15.33
C CYS A 237 -5.47 -14.39 -14.24
N ARG A 238 -4.30 -13.88 -14.63
CA ARG A 238 -3.32 -13.42 -13.67
C ARG A 238 -3.84 -12.25 -12.83
N GLU A 239 -4.51 -11.28 -13.47
CA GLU A 239 -4.94 -10.04 -12.79
C GLU A 239 -6.05 -10.26 -11.77
N ILE A 240 -7.01 -11.14 -12.04
CA ILE A 240 -8.14 -11.37 -11.13
C ILE A 240 -7.71 -11.92 -9.76
N PHE A 241 -6.55 -12.57 -9.68
CA PHE A 241 -5.99 -13.09 -8.43
C PHE A 241 -4.99 -12.15 -7.76
N LEU A 242 -4.49 -11.12 -8.46
CA LEU A 242 -3.50 -10.19 -7.91
C LEU A 242 -4.14 -9.13 -7.02
N SER A 243 -3.55 -8.91 -5.86
CA SER A 243 -3.92 -7.84 -4.93
C SER A 243 -3.41 -6.46 -5.37
N HIS A 244 -2.36 -6.41 -6.21
CA HIS A 244 -1.79 -5.18 -6.74
C HIS A 244 -1.98 -5.13 -8.25
N PRO A 245 -2.29 -3.95 -8.83
CA PRO A 245 -2.34 -3.77 -10.27
C PRO A 245 -0.94 -3.95 -10.89
N ARG A 246 -0.89 -4.32 -12.17
CA ARG A 246 0.36 -4.30 -12.92
C ARG A 246 0.97 -2.90 -12.93
N MET A 247 2.29 -2.82 -12.84
CA MET A 247 3.02 -1.54 -12.82
C MET A 247 2.74 -0.71 -14.07
N THR A 248 2.64 -1.35 -15.25
CA THR A 248 2.21 -0.71 -16.51
C THR A 248 0.89 0.03 -16.37
N ARG A 249 -0.10 -0.56 -15.70
CA ARG A 249 -1.42 0.05 -15.46
C ARG A 249 -1.38 1.14 -14.40
N ARG A 250 -0.55 1.02 -13.38
CA ARG A 250 -0.34 2.09 -12.38
C ARG A 250 0.23 3.33 -13.05
N VAL A 251 1.28 3.18 -13.86
CA VAL A 251 1.91 4.27 -14.63
C VAL A 251 0.90 4.89 -15.60
N ALA A 252 0.19 4.08 -16.41
CA ALA A 252 -0.84 4.55 -17.32
C ALA A 252 -1.94 5.35 -16.61
N ARG A 253 -2.37 4.89 -15.44
CA ARG A 253 -3.39 5.59 -14.64
C ARG A 253 -2.91 6.95 -14.17
N LEU A 254 -1.68 7.06 -13.65
CA LEU A 254 -1.12 8.35 -13.23
C LEU A 254 -1.02 9.32 -14.40
N MET A 255 -0.54 8.87 -15.56
CA MET A 255 -0.50 9.72 -16.76
C MET A 255 -1.89 10.18 -17.21
N SER A 256 -2.93 9.38 -17.00
CA SER A 256 -4.31 9.78 -17.32
C SER A 256 -4.91 10.79 -16.34
N LEU A 257 -4.45 10.81 -15.10
CA LEU A 257 -4.98 11.69 -14.04
C LEU A 257 -4.29 13.07 -14.03
N PHE A 258 -3.01 13.08 -14.36
CA PHE A 258 -2.20 14.29 -14.35
C PHE A 258 -1.66 14.53 -15.76
N PRO A 259 -1.68 15.77 -16.27
CA PRO A 259 -1.08 16.11 -17.55
C PRO A 259 0.45 16.07 -17.44
N ILE A 260 0.99 14.86 -17.41
CA ILE A 260 2.41 14.61 -17.30
C ILE A 260 3.00 14.56 -18.71
N VAL A 261 3.87 15.51 -19.04
CA VAL A 261 4.72 15.42 -20.22
C VAL A 261 5.93 14.57 -19.82
N ALA A 262 6.04 13.39 -20.41
CA ALA A 262 7.21 12.53 -20.20
C ALA A 262 8.46 13.25 -20.75
N VAL A 263 9.12 14.02 -19.91
CA VAL A 263 10.42 14.64 -20.22
C VAL A 263 11.45 13.54 -20.05
N LYS A 264 12.18 13.21 -21.12
CA LYS A 264 13.37 12.40 -20.99
C LYS A 264 14.34 13.16 -20.07
N PRO A 265 14.80 12.58 -18.97
CA PRO A 265 15.81 13.25 -18.17
C PRO A 265 17.03 13.54 -19.07
N ASP A 266 17.62 14.72 -18.91
CA ASP A 266 18.87 15.06 -19.58
C ASP A 266 19.90 13.96 -19.29
N ARG A 267 20.68 13.56 -20.29
CA ARG A 267 21.68 12.50 -20.15
C ARG A 267 22.51 12.77 -18.90
N ALA A 268 22.64 11.74 -18.06
CA ALA A 268 23.61 11.78 -16.99
C ALA A 268 24.97 12.24 -17.54
N PRO A 269 25.70 13.14 -16.88
CA PRO A 269 27.05 13.48 -17.31
C PRO A 269 27.83 12.19 -17.47
N SER A 270 28.39 11.97 -18.65
CA SER A 270 29.25 10.82 -18.93
C SER A 270 30.36 10.82 -17.88
N SER A 271 30.26 9.91 -16.92
CA SER A 271 31.31 9.71 -15.94
C SER A 271 32.59 9.34 -16.69
N ALA A 272 33.52 10.28 -16.74
CA ALA A 272 34.96 10.06 -16.84
C ALA A 272 35.41 8.77 -17.57
N GLN A 273 35.44 8.82 -18.87
CA GLN A 273 36.35 8.04 -19.69
C GLN A 273 37.43 8.97 -20.32
N ASP A 274 38.01 9.85 -19.52
CA ASP A 274 39.21 10.62 -19.92
C ASP A 274 40.08 10.80 -18.67
N ALA A 275 40.65 9.69 -18.23
CA ALA A 275 41.84 9.66 -17.38
C ALA A 275 42.58 8.36 -17.69
N ALA A 276 43.27 8.31 -18.86
CA ALA A 276 44.37 7.40 -19.13
C ALA A 276 45.68 8.17 -18.86
#